data_083731b404186ae02300f7692f9f761a
#
_entry.id   083731b404186ae02300f7692f9f761a
#
_cell.length_a   1.000
_cell.length_b   1.000
_cell.length_c   1.000
_cell.angle_alpha   90.00
_cell.angle_beta   90.00
_cell.angle_gamma   90.00
#
_symmetry.space_group_name_H-M   'P 1'
#
loop_
_entity.id
_entity.type
_entity.pdbx_description
1 polymer ?
#
loop_
_entity_poly.entity_id
_entity_poly.type
_entity_poly.pdbx_seq_one_letter_code
_entity_poly.pdbx_strand_id
1 'polypeptide(L)'
;MREALAGFGPVAVLLPVKSFGEAKLRLAPALDPARRAELARAMATHVVASAAPLPTAVVCDDAEVAAWARDLGALVVWEPERGLNRAVEAGVARLAASGARRVVVAHADLAHAGNLEWVARFAGVTLVPDHRDNGTNVICVPGDAGFTFSYGPGSFTRHGVEAHRLGLALRVVREPSLSHDVDVPADLVGLPS
;
A
#
# COMPACT_ATOMS: atom_id res chain seq x y z
N MET A 1 -14.27 -19.46 10.93
CA MET A 1 -13.12 -18.64 10.50
C MET A 1 -12.61 -18.98 9.08
N ARG A 2 -13.27 -19.85 8.32
CA ARG A 2 -12.94 -20.19 6.91
C ARG A 2 -13.86 -19.52 5.87
N GLU A 3 -14.99 -18.94 6.27
CA GLU A 3 -16.02 -18.39 5.35
C GLU A 3 -15.74 -16.97 4.83
N ALA A 4 -14.90 -16.17 5.49
CA ALA A 4 -14.62 -14.79 5.08
C ALA A 4 -13.63 -14.66 3.90
N LEU A 5 -13.11 -15.76 3.36
CA LEU A 5 -12.08 -15.79 2.31
C LEU A 5 -12.60 -16.17 0.92
N ALA A 6 -13.87 -16.50 0.79
CA ALA A 6 -14.49 -16.96 -0.48
C ALA A 6 -14.98 -15.79 -1.34
N GLY A 7 -14.18 -14.71 -1.48
CA GLY A 7 -14.64 -13.55 -2.23
C GLY A 7 -13.57 -12.60 -2.74
N PHE A 8 -12.29 -12.88 -2.51
CA PHE A 8 -11.24 -12.09 -3.16
C PHE A 8 -11.22 -12.44 -4.65
N GLY A 9 -11.60 -11.47 -5.47
CA GLY A 9 -11.54 -11.58 -6.92
C GLY A 9 -10.10 -11.76 -7.42
N PRO A 10 -9.90 -11.86 -8.74
CA PRO A 10 -8.57 -12.10 -9.33
C PRO A 10 -7.56 -10.96 -9.06
N VAL A 11 -8.03 -9.80 -8.62
CA VAL A 11 -7.24 -8.65 -8.25
C VAL A 11 -7.65 -8.19 -6.85
N ALA A 12 -6.67 -7.90 -6.00
CA ALA A 12 -6.88 -7.35 -4.67
C ALA A 12 -5.91 -6.20 -4.40
N VAL A 13 -6.28 -5.30 -3.50
CA VAL A 13 -5.42 -4.21 -3.02
C VAL A 13 -4.97 -4.53 -1.61
N LEU A 14 -3.69 -4.31 -1.32
CA LEU A 14 -3.06 -4.46 -0.01
C LEU A 14 -2.51 -3.11 0.45
N LEU A 15 -2.91 -2.66 1.63
CA LEU A 15 -2.35 -1.50 2.30
C LEU A 15 -1.57 -1.94 3.55
N PRO A 16 -0.26 -1.72 3.61
CA PRO A 16 0.48 -1.81 4.87
C PRO A 16 0.22 -0.56 5.71
N VAL A 17 -0.34 -0.72 6.90
CA VAL A 17 -0.65 0.38 7.82
C VAL A 17 -0.09 0.08 9.20
N LYS A 18 0.77 0.96 9.70
CA LYS A 18 1.27 0.94 11.08
C LYS A 18 0.31 1.66 12.01
N SER A 19 0.61 1.63 13.33
CA SER A 19 -0.11 2.44 14.32
C SER A 19 -0.21 3.90 13.86
N PHE A 20 -1.42 4.46 13.91
CA PHE A 20 -1.64 5.87 13.58
C PHE A 20 -0.90 6.79 14.53
N GLY A 21 -0.79 6.41 15.82
CA GLY A 21 -0.07 7.19 16.83
C GLY A 21 1.44 7.31 16.58
N GLU A 22 2.03 6.30 15.90
CA GLU A 22 3.45 6.29 15.54
C GLU A 22 3.70 6.82 14.11
N ALA A 23 2.64 7.16 13.38
CA ALA A 23 2.76 7.59 12.00
C ALA A 23 3.32 9.01 11.86
N LYS A 24 3.92 9.28 10.71
CA LYS A 24 4.30 10.64 10.26
C LYS A 24 5.18 11.43 11.23
N LEU A 25 6.14 10.78 11.88
CA LEU A 25 7.07 11.42 12.84
C LEU A 25 7.86 12.58 12.22
N ARG A 26 8.13 12.57 10.92
CA ARG A 26 8.81 13.66 10.21
C ARG A 26 7.96 14.94 10.11
N LEU A 27 6.63 14.82 10.32
CA LEU A 27 5.72 15.98 10.39
C LEU A 27 5.67 16.63 11.79
N ALA A 28 6.38 16.09 12.81
CA ALA A 28 6.38 16.63 14.17
C ALA A 28 6.71 18.14 14.30
N PRO A 29 7.54 18.74 13.42
CA PRO A 29 7.75 20.20 13.45
C PRO A 29 6.52 21.02 13.10
N ALA A 30 5.53 20.45 12.38
CA ALA A 30 4.33 21.15 11.89
C ALA A 30 3.04 20.67 12.53
N LEU A 31 2.98 19.44 13.02
CA LEU A 31 1.77 18.82 13.56
C LEU A 31 2.04 18.14 14.90
N ASP A 32 1.16 18.34 15.87
CA ASP A 32 1.14 17.59 17.12
C ASP A 32 0.80 16.10 16.91
N PRO A 33 1.01 15.23 17.90
CA PRO A 33 0.77 13.78 17.74
C PRO A 33 -0.66 13.42 17.34
N ALA A 34 -1.67 14.12 17.89
CA ALA A 34 -3.07 13.84 17.61
C ALA A 34 -3.42 14.18 16.15
N ARG A 35 -2.97 15.35 15.69
CA ARG A 35 -3.17 15.76 14.29
C ARG A 35 -2.42 14.88 13.29
N ARG A 36 -1.22 14.38 13.65
CA ARG A 36 -0.51 13.41 12.79
C ARG A 36 -1.27 12.10 12.67
N ALA A 37 -1.82 11.59 13.77
CA ALA A 37 -2.62 10.37 13.78
C ALA A 37 -3.92 10.54 12.96
N GLU A 38 -4.59 11.67 13.11
CA GLU A 38 -5.79 12.01 12.34
C GLU A 38 -5.49 12.10 10.84
N LEU A 39 -4.43 12.80 10.45
CA LEU A 39 -3.99 12.90 9.06
C LEU A 39 -3.65 11.53 8.47
N ALA A 40 -2.88 10.71 9.20
CA ALA A 40 -2.52 9.37 8.75
C ALA A 40 -3.76 8.50 8.53
N ARG A 41 -4.73 8.56 9.45
CA ARG A 41 -6.01 7.85 9.32
C ARG A 41 -6.83 8.36 8.13
N ALA A 42 -6.92 9.68 7.94
CA ALA A 42 -7.66 10.27 6.83
C ALA A 42 -7.08 9.85 5.47
N MET A 43 -5.76 9.93 5.30
CA MET A 43 -5.08 9.48 4.08
C MET A 43 -5.27 7.99 3.83
N ALA A 44 -5.09 7.15 4.84
CA ALA A 44 -5.32 5.71 4.71
C ALA A 44 -6.78 5.38 4.31
N THR A 45 -7.75 6.10 4.88
CA THR A 45 -9.18 5.98 4.51
C THR A 45 -9.41 6.36 3.05
N HIS A 46 -8.78 7.45 2.60
CA HIS A 46 -8.85 7.88 1.21
C HIS A 46 -8.27 6.82 0.24
N VAL A 47 -7.11 6.24 0.57
CA VAL A 47 -6.51 5.19 -0.26
C VAL A 47 -7.38 3.92 -0.31
N VAL A 48 -7.99 3.52 0.81
CA VAL A 48 -8.97 2.42 0.83
C VAL A 48 -10.16 2.71 -0.09
N ALA A 49 -10.70 3.93 -0.02
CA ALA A 49 -11.80 4.33 -0.90
C ALA A 49 -11.40 4.34 -2.39
N SER A 50 -10.16 4.75 -2.69
CA SER A 50 -9.59 4.78 -4.05
C SER A 50 -9.35 3.37 -4.63
N ALA A 51 -9.35 2.35 -3.80
CA ALA A 51 -9.24 0.96 -4.24
C ALA A 51 -10.54 0.41 -4.83
N ALA A 52 -11.68 1.03 -4.55
CA ALA A 52 -12.98 0.54 -5.05
C ALA A 52 -13.01 0.48 -6.60
N PRO A 53 -13.61 -0.58 -7.19
CA PRO A 53 -14.40 -1.67 -6.58
C PRO A 53 -13.58 -2.89 -6.17
N LEU A 54 -12.25 -2.82 -6.14
CA LEU A 54 -11.39 -3.96 -5.79
C LEU A 54 -11.49 -4.31 -4.30
N PRO A 55 -11.50 -5.59 -3.95
CA PRO A 55 -11.42 -6.00 -2.56
C PRO A 55 -10.09 -5.56 -1.94
N THR A 56 -10.17 -5.03 -0.74
CA THR A 56 -9.02 -4.43 -0.05
C THR A 56 -8.67 -5.20 1.22
N ALA A 57 -7.40 -5.38 1.45
CA ALA A 57 -6.84 -5.88 2.70
C ALA A 57 -5.92 -4.84 3.34
N VAL A 58 -5.89 -4.80 4.65
CA VAL A 58 -4.93 -4.02 5.44
C VAL A 58 -4.06 -4.98 6.22
N VAL A 59 -2.74 -4.90 6.04
CA VAL A 59 -1.79 -5.62 6.88
C VAL A 59 -1.29 -4.70 7.98
N CYS A 60 -1.41 -5.15 9.24
CA CYS A 60 -1.09 -4.37 10.43
C CYS A 60 -0.74 -5.24 11.63
N ASP A 61 -0.14 -4.61 12.65
CA ASP A 61 0.19 -5.17 13.97
C ASP A 61 -0.43 -4.32 15.12
N ASP A 62 -1.40 -3.47 14.81
CA ASP A 62 -2.04 -2.54 15.73
C ASP A 62 -3.56 -2.78 15.80
N ALA A 63 -4.10 -2.89 17.02
CA ALA A 63 -5.51 -3.22 17.24
C ALA A 63 -6.47 -2.09 16.79
N GLU A 64 -6.06 -0.82 16.91
CA GLU A 64 -6.84 0.32 16.46
C GLU A 64 -6.93 0.35 14.93
N VAL A 65 -5.80 0.11 14.26
CA VAL A 65 -5.75 -0.02 12.79
C VAL A 65 -6.61 -1.19 12.32
N ALA A 66 -6.54 -2.33 13.01
CA ALA A 66 -7.35 -3.50 12.67
C ALA A 66 -8.86 -3.24 12.84
N ALA A 67 -9.27 -2.53 13.88
CA ALA A 67 -10.66 -2.13 14.06
C ALA A 67 -11.12 -1.18 12.95
N TRP A 68 -10.35 -0.12 12.70
CA TRP A 68 -10.60 0.83 11.61
C TRP A 68 -10.72 0.15 10.24
N ALA A 69 -9.84 -0.79 9.93
CA ALA A 69 -9.87 -1.51 8.65
C ALA A 69 -11.17 -2.34 8.49
N ARG A 70 -11.61 -3.02 9.57
CA ARG A 70 -12.88 -3.77 9.56
C ARG A 70 -14.08 -2.87 9.37
N ASP A 71 -14.10 -1.70 10.02
CA ASP A 71 -15.19 -0.72 9.89
C ASP A 71 -15.34 -0.22 8.45
N LEU A 72 -14.23 -0.20 7.67
CA LEU A 72 -14.24 0.11 6.24
C LEU A 72 -14.53 -1.11 5.34
N GLY A 73 -14.80 -2.28 5.91
CA GLY A 73 -15.04 -3.51 5.16
C GLY A 73 -13.78 -4.16 4.57
N ALA A 74 -12.59 -3.71 4.97
CA ALA A 74 -11.33 -4.31 4.52
C ALA A 74 -11.01 -5.61 5.31
N LEU A 75 -10.39 -6.57 4.62
CA LEU A 75 -9.82 -7.74 5.30
C LEU A 75 -8.60 -7.31 6.15
N VAL A 76 -8.53 -7.79 7.38
CA VAL A 76 -7.35 -7.59 8.21
C VAL A 76 -6.40 -8.79 8.08
N VAL A 77 -5.17 -8.52 7.67
CA VAL A 77 -4.05 -9.44 7.76
C VAL A 77 -3.22 -9.04 8.98
N TRP A 78 -3.33 -9.83 10.05
CA TRP A 78 -2.58 -9.58 11.27
C TRP A 78 -1.16 -10.14 11.12
N GLU A 79 -0.15 -9.24 11.15
CA GLU A 79 1.27 -9.63 11.05
C GLU A 79 2.05 -8.96 12.18
N PRO A 80 2.34 -9.70 13.27
CA PRO A 80 3.00 -9.16 14.46
C PRO A 80 4.51 -8.95 14.26
N GLU A 81 5.10 -9.56 13.24
CA GLU A 81 6.52 -9.36 12.96
C GLU A 81 6.78 -8.00 12.34
N ARG A 82 7.62 -7.21 13.01
CA ARG A 82 7.90 -5.83 12.60
C ARG A 82 8.67 -5.76 11.29
N GLY A 83 8.30 -4.82 10.47
CA GLY A 83 8.98 -4.47 9.23
C GLY A 83 8.07 -4.45 8.02
N LEU A 84 8.14 -3.36 7.25
CA LEU A 84 7.27 -3.13 6.10
C LEU A 84 7.37 -4.25 5.06
N ASN A 85 8.58 -4.68 4.73
CA ASN A 85 8.79 -5.69 3.69
C ASN A 85 8.14 -7.03 4.07
N ARG A 86 8.34 -7.48 5.31
CA ARG A 86 7.73 -8.71 5.82
C ARG A 86 6.20 -8.62 5.87
N ALA A 87 5.67 -7.51 6.35
CA ALA A 87 4.23 -7.30 6.38
C ALA A 87 3.61 -7.37 4.99
N VAL A 88 4.25 -6.74 4.00
CA VAL A 88 3.79 -6.78 2.61
C VAL A 88 3.89 -8.20 2.04
N GLU A 89 4.99 -8.91 2.26
CA GLU A 89 5.16 -10.31 1.81
C GLU A 89 4.08 -11.23 2.39
N ALA A 90 3.83 -11.13 3.70
CA ALA A 90 2.78 -11.90 4.38
C ALA A 90 1.39 -11.55 3.82
N GLY A 91 1.11 -10.25 3.62
CA GLY A 91 -0.14 -9.79 3.03
C GLY A 91 -0.36 -10.31 1.62
N VAL A 92 0.63 -10.21 0.74
CA VAL A 92 0.58 -10.72 -0.64
C VAL A 92 0.36 -12.22 -0.65
N ALA A 93 1.13 -12.98 0.14
CA ALA A 93 0.99 -14.44 0.24
C ALA A 93 -0.42 -14.83 0.74
N ARG A 94 -0.97 -14.10 1.71
CA ARG A 94 -2.33 -14.32 2.23
C ARG A 94 -3.39 -14.07 1.16
N LEU A 95 -3.29 -12.99 0.39
CA LEU A 95 -4.21 -12.68 -0.69
C LEU A 95 -4.11 -13.68 -1.84
N ALA A 96 -2.90 -14.09 -2.22
CA ALA A 96 -2.68 -15.13 -3.23
C ALA A 96 -3.31 -16.47 -2.82
N ALA A 97 -3.11 -16.89 -1.56
CA ALA A 97 -3.75 -18.08 -1.01
C ALA A 97 -5.30 -17.99 -0.96
N SER A 98 -5.85 -16.78 -1.02
CA SER A 98 -7.30 -16.51 -1.09
C SER A 98 -7.82 -16.33 -2.52
N GLY A 99 -6.99 -16.58 -3.54
CA GLY A 99 -7.36 -16.58 -4.96
C GLY A 99 -6.99 -15.32 -5.74
N ALA A 100 -6.35 -14.32 -5.13
CA ALA A 100 -5.88 -13.15 -5.85
C ALA A 100 -4.70 -13.52 -6.76
N ARG A 101 -4.89 -13.37 -8.07
CA ARG A 101 -3.83 -13.59 -9.06
C ARG A 101 -2.90 -12.39 -9.19
N ARG A 102 -3.40 -11.20 -8.85
CA ARG A 102 -2.64 -9.94 -8.86
C ARG A 102 -2.91 -9.18 -7.58
N VAL A 103 -1.85 -8.65 -6.99
CA VAL A 103 -1.97 -7.82 -5.78
C VAL A 103 -1.37 -6.45 -6.06
N VAL A 104 -2.18 -5.41 -5.86
CA VAL A 104 -1.75 -4.01 -5.86
C VAL A 104 -1.39 -3.65 -4.43
N VAL A 105 -0.13 -3.40 -4.16
CA VAL A 105 0.32 -2.86 -2.88
C VAL A 105 0.40 -1.35 -3.01
N ALA A 106 -0.33 -0.61 -2.18
CA ALA A 106 -0.33 0.85 -2.16
C ALA A 106 0.04 1.37 -0.78
N HIS A 107 0.88 2.40 -0.73
CA HIS A 107 1.15 3.10 0.51
C HIS A 107 -0.10 3.84 1.00
N ALA A 108 -0.25 3.94 2.32
CA ALA A 108 -1.45 4.50 2.97
C ALA A 108 -1.42 6.04 3.11
N ASP A 109 -0.40 6.69 2.58
CA ASP A 109 -0.13 8.13 2.71
C ASP A 109 -0.23 8.93 1.39
N LEU A 110 -0.94 8.35 0.42
CA LEU A 110 -1.19 8.96 -0.88
C LEU A 110 -2.46 9.83 -0.79
N ALA A 111 -2.31 11.06 -0.32
CA ALA A 111 -3.42 11.98 -0.06
C ALA A 111 -4.28 12.32 -1.30
N HIS A 112 -3.72 12.16 -2.50
CA HIS A 112 -4.38 12.42 -3.77
C HIS A 112 -4.68 11.14 -4.57
N ALA A 113 -4.61 9.96 -3.94
CA ALA A 113 -4.79 8.69 -4.63
C ALA A 113 -6.06 8.70 -5.48
N GLY A 114 -5.89 8.48 -6.78
CA GLY A 114 -6.98 8.18 -7.71
C GLY A 114 -7.30 6.70 -7.73
N ASN A 115 -8.13 6.28 -8.71
CA ASN A 115 -8.51 4.88 -8.85
C ASN A 115 -7.28 3.96 -9.02
N LEU A 116 -7.18 2.91 -8.22
CA LEU A 116 -6.08 1.94 -8.22
C LEU A 116 -6.30 0.75 -9.17
N GLU A 117 -7.51 0.54 -9.67
CA GLU A 117 -7.86 -0.63 -10.49
C GLU A 117 -7.00 -0.76 -11.76
N TRP A 118 -6.73 0.35 -12.43
CA TRP A 118 -5.99 0.35 -13.69
C TRP A 118 -4.53 -0.12 -13.53
N VAL A 119 -3.94 0.02 -12.33
CA VAL A 119 -2.56 -0.43 -12.04
C VAL A 119 -2.43 -1.94 -12.26
N ALA A 120 -3.51 -2.69 -12.03
CA ALA A 120 -3.54 -4.13 -12.21
C ALA A 120 -3.82 -4.60 -13.66
N ARG A 121 -4.08 -3.68 -14.60
CA ARG A 121 -4.46 -4.07 -15.98
C ARG A 121 -3.31 -4.61 -16.82
N PHE A 122 -2.07 -4.34 -16.42
CA PHE A 122 -0.89 -4.73 -17.19
C PHE A 122 -0.31 -6.04 -16.67
N ALA A 123 0.08 -6.93 -17.58
CA ALA A 123 0.76 -8.17 -17.24
C ALA A 123 2.15 -7.88 -16.59
N GLY A 124 2.64 -8.79 -15.75
CA GLY A 124 3.91 -8.66 -15.06
C GLY A 124 3.84 -7.70 -13.87
N VAL A 125 4.88 -6.91 -13.67
CA VAL A 125 5.00 -5.95 -12.59
C VAL A 125 4.71 -4.54 -13.09
N THR A 126 3.86 -3.80 -12.37
CA THR A 126 3.68 -2.35 -12.59
C THR A 126 4.24 -1.61 -11.38
N LEU A 127 5.15 -0.65 -11.60
CA LEU A 127 5.71 0.23 -10.58
C LEU A 127 5.20 1.66 -10.78
N VAL A 128 4.74 2.27 -9.69
CA VAL A 128 4.51 3.71 -9.60
C VAL A 128 5.50 4.25 -8.58
N PRO A 129 6.57 4.94 -9.01
CA PRO A 129 7.52 5.53 -8.09
C PRO A 129 6.94 6.74 -7.35
N ASP A 130 7.63 7.15 -6.28
CA ASP A 130 7.42 8.48 -5.71
C ASP A 130 7.84 9.58 -6.71
N HIS A 131 7.51 10.83 -6.42
CA HIS A 131 7.82 11.98 -7.28
C HIS A 131 9.33 12.24 -7.46
N ARG A 132 10.19 11.55 -6.70
CA ARG A 132 11.67 11.64 -6.75
C ARG A 132 12.30 10.46 -7.48
N ASP A 133 11.51 9.52 -8.00
CA ASP A 133 11.98 8.26 -8.60
C ASP A 133 12.90 7.45 -7.64
N ASN A 134 12.71 7.57 -6.33
CA ASN A 134 13.53 6.92 -5.32
C ASN A 134 12.76 5.82 -4.56
N GLY A 135 11.56 6.12 -4.11
CA GLY A 135 10.64 5.18 -3.46
C GLY A 135 9.68 4.51 -4.44
N THR A 136 8.89 3.58 -3.93
CA THR A 136 7.79 2.92 -4.66
C THR A 136 6.50 3.14 -3.88
N ASN A 137 5.62 3.97 -4.40
CA ASN A 137 4.34 4.30 -3.76
C ASN A 137 3.26 3.25 -4.04
N VAL A 138 3.22 2.75 -5.28
CA VAL A 138 2.32 1.66 -5.66
C VAL A 138 3.07 0.64 -6.50
N ILE A 139 2.83 -0.64 -6.22
CA ILE A 139 3.35 -1.75 -7.01
C ILE A 139 2.26 -2.78 -7.22
N CYS A 140 2.12 -3.29 -8.44
CA CYS A 140 1.30 -4.46 -8.70
C CYS A 140 2.17 -5.63 -9.14
N VAL A 141 1.98 -6.77 -8.48
CA VAL A 141 2.71 -8.01 -8.75
C VAL A 141 1.76 -9.19 -9.01
N PRO A 142 2.17 -10.22 -9.75
CA PRO A 142 1.48 -11.51 -9.72
C PRO A 142 1.56 -12.11 -8.31
N GLY A 143 0.45 -12.62 -7.79
CA GLY A 143 0.36 -13.09 -6.40
C GLY A 143 1.26 -14.31 -6.10
N ASP A 144 1.54 -15.10 -7.11
CA ASP A 144 2.34 -16.37 -7.03
C ASP A 144 3.79 -16.22 -7.51
N ALA A 145 4.21 -15.00 -7.86
CA ALA A 145 5.55 -14.77 -8.45
C ALA A 145 6.71 -14.95 -7.47
N GLY A 146 6.47 -15.05 -6.17
CA GLY A 146 7.54 -15.05 -5.16
C GLY A 146 8.36 -13.77 -5.17
N PHE A 147 7.68 -12.63 -5.38
CA PHE A 147 8.32 -11.31 -5.45
C PHE A 147 8.84 -10.91 -4.07
N THR A 148 10.14 -10.58 -4.00
CA THR A 148 10.79 -10.07 -2.77
C THR A 148 10.66 -8.56 -2.70
N PHE A 149 10.01 -8.05 -1.65
CA PHE A 149 9.85 -6.61 -1.45
C PHE A 149 11.07 -6.01 -0.74
N SER A 150 11.46 -4.82 -1.16
CA SER A 150 12.64 -4.10 -0.66
C SER A 150 12.33 -2.61 -0.49
N TYR A 151 11.28 -2.28 0.26
CA TYR A 151 10.91 -0.89 0.56
C TYR A 151 12.01 -0.14 1.32
N GLY A 152 11.94 1.18 1.27
CA GLY A 152 12.93 2.11 1.80
C GLY A 152 13.66 2.87 0.68
N PRO A 153 14.66 3.71 1.01
CA PRO A 153 15.38 4.52 0.01
C PRO A 153 15.93 3.64 -1.13
N GLY A 154 15.67 4.04 -2.38
CA GLY A 154 16.07 3.28 -3.57
C GLY A 154 15.18 2.07 -3.89
N SER A 155 14.02 1.93 -3.27
CA SER A 155 13.12 0.80 -3.50
C SER A 155 12.61 0.73 -4.93
N PHE A 156 12.43 1.85 -5.61
CA PHE A 156 12.04 1.87 -7.02
C PHE A 156 13.00 1.07 -7.90
N THR A 157 14.31 1.33 -7.77
CA THR A 157 15.34 0.59 -8.51
C THR A 157 15.38 -0.89 -8.10
N ARG A 158 15.34 -1.19 -6.78
CA ARG A 158 15.41 -2.58 -6.30
C ARG A 158 14.22 -3.42 -6.75
N HIS A 159 13.01 -2.86 -6.73
CA HIS A 159 11.83 -3.57 -7.24
C HIS A 159 11.89 -3.82 -8.75
N GLY A 160 12.47 -2.89 -9.51
CA GLY A 160 12.74 -3.11 -10.94
C GLY A 160 13.73 -4.25 -11.17
N VAL A 161 14.83 -4.30 -10.41
CA VAL A 161 15.81 -5.39 -10.46
C VAL A 161 15.16 -6.73 -10.10
N GLU A 162 14.30 -6.76 -9.08
CA GLU A 162 13.60 -7.98 -8.68
C GLU A 162 12.64 -8.48 -9.78
N ALA A 163 11.90 -7.57 -10.44
CA ALA A 163 11.06 -7.95 -11.58
C ALA A 163 11.89 -8.62 -12.69
N HIS A 164 13.05 -8.04 -13.02
CA HIS A 164 13.96 -8.63 -14.00
C HIS A 164 14.53 -9.98 -13.55
N ARG A 165 14.91 -10.12 -12.27
CA ARG A 165 15.39 -11.39 -11.70
C ARG A 165 14.37 -12.53 -11.86
N LEU A 166 13.08 -12.20 -11.74
CA LEU A 166 11.97 -13.14 -11.89
C LEU A 166 11.54 -13.34 -13.37
N GLY A 167 12.17 -12.66 -14.33
CA GLY A 167 11.78 -12.72 -15.75
C GLY A 167 10.41 -12.10 -16.02
N LEU A 168 9.92 -11.22 -15.15
CA LEU A 168 8.62 -10.58 -15.29
C LEU A 168 8.72 -9.32 -16.14
N ALA A 169 7.74 -9.13 -17.02
CA ALA A 169 7.61 -7.86 -17.74
C ALA A 169 7.42 -6.70 -16.73
N LEU A 170 8.17 -5.62 -16.93
CA LEU A 170 8.13 -4.43 -16.07
C LEU A 170 7.49 -3.26 -16.80
N ARG A 171 6.52 -2.63 -16.15
CA ARG A 171 5.95 -1.34 -16.55
C ARG A 171 6.17 -0.31 -15.45
N VAL A 172 6.72 0.83 -15.80
CA VAL A 172 6.83 1.99 -14.92
C VAL A 172 5.80 3.04 -15.36
N VAL A 173 5.01 3.53 -14.43
CA VAL A 173 4.01 4.56 -14.66
C VAL A 173 4.21 5.70 -13.67
N ARG A 174 4.35 6.92 -14.17
CA ARG A 174 4.43 8.13 -13.36
C ARG A 174 3.08 8.82 -13.38
N GLU A 175 2.27 8.51 -12.37
CA GLU A 175 0.92 9.05 -12.20
C GLU A 175 0.95 10.07 -11.04
N PRO A 176 0.72 11.36 -11.31
CA PRO A 176 0.83 12.40 -10.28
C PRO A 176 -0.02 12.14 -9.04
N SER A 177 -1.23 11.60 -9.19
CA SER A 177 -2.11 11.29 -8.07
C SER A 177 -1.60 10.16 -7.17
N LEU A 178 -0.68 9.31 -7.66
CA LEU A 178 -0.09 8.20 -6.93
C LEU A 178 1.39 8.41 -6.58
N SER A 179 2.00 9.48 -7.10
CA SER A 179 3.44 9.74 -6.92
C SER A 179 3.75 10.65 -5.73
N HIS A 180 2.75 11.32 -5.14
CA HIS A 180 2.93 12.23 -4.02
C HIS A 180 2.47 11.61 -2.71
N ASP A 181 3.41 11.12 -1.95
CA ASP A 181 3.26 10.74 -0.54
C ASP A 181 3.51 11.95 0.37
N VAL A 182 2.85 12.00 1.52
CA VAL A 182 2.96 13.10 2.48
C VAL A 182 3.93 12.71 3.58
N ASP A 183 5.18 13.13 3.51
CA ASP A 183 6.24 12.70 4.44
C ASP A 183 6.90 13.83 5.24
N VAL A 184 6.98 15.03 4.68
CA VAL A 184 7.63 16.20 5.31
C VAL A 184 6.68 17.41 5.34
N PRO A 185 6.93 18.43 6.21
CA PRO A 185 6.04 19.59 6.32
C PRO A 185 5.72 20.30 4.99
N ALA A 186 6.64 20.27 4.04
CA ALA A 186 6.41 20.86 2.71
C ALA A 186 5.29 20.15 1.92
N ASP A 187 5.07 18.85 2.18
CA ASP A 187 4.04 18.06 1.50
C ASP A 187 2.62 18.36 2.02
N LEU A 188 2.50 19.11 3.14
CA LEU A 188 1.21 19.54 3.68
C LEU A 188 0.54 20.64 2.84
N VAL A 189 1.31 21.30 1.96
CA VAL A 189 0.79 22.36 1.09
C VAL A 189 -0.03 21.72 -0.03
N GLY A 190 -1.32 22.10 -0.12
CA GLY A 190 -2.22 21.59 -1.18
C GLY A 190 -2.93 20.29 -0.85
N LEU A 191 -2.89 19.83 0.41
CA LEU A 191 -3.75 18.73 0.82
C LEU A 191 -5.23 19.11 0.68
N PRO A 192 -6.11 18.18 0.26
CA PRO A 192 -7.55 18.40 0.28
C PRO A 192 -8.00 18.67 1.72
N SER A 193 -8.87 19.67 1.87
CA SER A 193 -9.50 20.05 3.14
C SER A 193 -10.55 19.04 3.57
#